data_3f9a345629af65decf00d4a952e4f914
#
_entry.id   3f9a345629af65decf00d4a952e4f914
#
_cell.length_a   1.000
_cell.length_b   1.000
_cell.length_c   1.000
_cell.angle_alpha   90.00
_cell.angle_beta   90.00
_cell.angle_gamma   90.00
#
_symmetry.space_group_name_H-M   'P 1'
#
loop_
_entity.id
_entity.type
_entity.pdbx_description
1 polymer ?
#
loop_
_entity_poly.entity_id
_entity_poly.type
_entity_poly.pdbx_seq_one_letter_code
_entity_poly.pdbx_strand_id
1 'polypeptide(L)'
;DVVQNLFPFKHIIPTHQGRAAEKILFTAICGAGKVIANNTHFDTTRANIEYTGAEAVDLVIPEGRDPASRHPFKGNMDLAALETFINKRGVENIPAVMMTITNNSGGGQPVSLEKIRAVSEICKKYKLHFFIDAC
;
A
#
# COMPACT_ATOMS: atom_id res chain seq x y z
N ASP A 1 -28.43 1.41 -1.28
CA ASP A 1 -27.68 1.90 -0.12
C ASP A 1 -26.90 3.15 -0.42
N VAL A 2 -26.88 4.14 0.52
CA VAL A 2 -26.22 5.45 0.30
C VAL A 2 -24.76 5.29 -0.10
N VAL A 3 -24.03 4.39 0.54
CA VAL A 3 -22.60 4.17 0.27
C VAL A 3 -22.39 3.58 -1.13
N GLN A 4 -23.24 2.66 -1.56
CA GLN A 4 -23.18 2.07 -2.91
C GLN A 4 -23.50 3.09 -4.01
N ASN A 5 -24.30 4.12 -3.70
CA ASN A 5 -24.56 5.23 -4.62
C ASN A 5 -23.36 6.17 -4.78
N LEU A 6 -22.50 6.24 -3.76
CA LEU A 6 -21.31 7.11 -3.77
C LEU A 6 -20.07 6.40 -4.32
N PHE A 7 -19.95 5.10 -4.10
CA PHE A 7 -18.78 4.32 -4.47
C PHE A 7 -19.16 3.10 -5.32
N PRO A 8 -18.53 2.90 -6.48
CA PRO A 8 -18.85 1.80 -7.40
C PRO A 8 -18.22 0.46 -6.95
N PHE A 9 -18.09 0.24 -5.64
CA PHE A 9 -17.53 -1.02 -5.12
C PHE A 9 -18.60 -2.09 -5.02
N LYS A 10 -18.29 -3.29 -5.48
CA LYS A 10 -19.17 -4.46 -5.40
C LYS A 10 -19.46 -4.88 -3.95
N HIS A 11 -18.46 -4.77 -3.09
CA HIS A 11 -18.54 -5.18 -1.69
C HIS A 11 -18.12 -4.00 -0.80
N ILE A 12 -18.90 -3.75 0.24
CA ILE A 12 -18.65 -2.70 1.22
C ILE A 12 -18.80 -3.34 2.60
N ILE A 13 -17.73 -3.28 3.39
CA ILE A 13 -17.68 -3.83 4.74
C ILE A 13 -17.43 -2.68 5.71
N PRO A 14 -18.45 -2.21 6.43
CA PRO A 14 -18.26 -1.17 7.44
C PRO A 14 -17.40 -1.69 8.59
N THR A 15 -16.48 -0.87 9.05
CA THR A 15 -15.65 -1.14 10.21
C THR A 15 -15.76 -0.01 11.22
N HIS A 16 -15.38 -0.28 12.47
CA HIS A 16 -15.41 0.70 13.54
C HIS A 16 -14.53 1.93 13.22
N GLN A 17 -13.34 1.69 12.64
CA GLN A 17 -12.38 2.72 12.24
C GLN A 17 -11.30 2.12 11.31
N GLY A 18 -10.49 2.95 10.63
CA GLY A 18 -9.47 2.52 9.68
C GLY A 18 -8.50 1.49 10.23
N ARG A 19 -7.94 1.71 11.42
CA ARG A 19 -7.02 0.74 12.05
C ARG A 19 -7.66 -0.60 12.41
N ALA A 20 -8.97 -0.64 12.62
CA ALA A 20 -9.70 -1.90 12.78
C ALA A 20 -9.84 -2.63 11.44
N ALA A 21 -10.08 -1.90 10.34
CA ALA A 21 -10.06 -2.46 8.98
C ALA A 21 -8.70 -3.07 8.64
N GLU A 22 -7.61 -2.36 8.93
CA GLU A 22 -6.23 -2.85 8.75
C GLU A 22 -5.98 -4.13 9.55
N LYS A 23 -6.37 -4.15 10.84
CA LYS A 23 -6.21 -5.33 11.70
C LYS A 23 -6.92 -6.54 11.13
N ILE A 24 -8.17 -6.38 10.68
CA ILE A 24 -8.97 -7.45 10.07
C ILE A 24 -8.30 -7.93 8.79
N LEU A 25 -7.95 -7.01 7.89
CA LEU A 25 -7.34 -7.33 6.60
C LEU A 25 -6.03 -8.11 6.79
N PHE A 26 -5.08 -7.54 7.51
CA PHE A 26 -3.75 -8.16 7.65
C PHE A 26 -3.79 -9.46 8.45
N THR A 27 -4.69 -9.59 9.42
CA THR A 27 -4.90 -10.89 10.09
C THR A 27 -5.40 -11.96 9.12
N ALA A 28 -6.21 -11.57 8.12
CA ALA A 28 -6.76 -12.51 7.14
C ALA A 28 -5.76 -12.92 6.05
N ILE A 29 -4.85 -12.02 5.63
CA ILE A 29 -3.99 -12.26 4.46
C ILE A 29 -2.50 -12.40 4.78
N CYS A 30 -2.03 -12.00 5.96
CA CYS A 30 -0.63 -12.02 6.35
C CYS A 30 -0.31 -13.17 7.32
N GLY A 31 0.95 -13.29 7.66
CA GLY A 31 1.51 -14.29 8.56
C GLY A 31 3.02 -14.36 8.42
N ALA A 32 3.68 -15.24 9.18
CA ALA A 32 5.12 -15.42 9.12
C ALA A 32 5.60 -15.74 7.67
N GLY A 33 6.66 -15.09 7.25
CA GLY A 33 7.22 -15.24 5.90
C GLY A 33 6.52 -14.43 4.81
N LYS A 34 5.40 -13.77 5.11
CA LYS A 34 4.74 -12.85 4.18
C LYS A 34 5.31 -11.45 4.27
N VAL A 35 5.13 -10.67 3.20
CA VAL A 35 5.63 -9.29 3.14
C VAL A 35 4.65 -8.40 2.38
N ILE A 36 4.42 -7.20 2.88
CA ILE A 36 3.62 -6.16 2.24
C ILE A 36 4.52 -5.01 1.82
N ALA A 37 4.46 -4.64 0.54
CA ALA A 37 5.10 -3.44 0.02
C ALA A 37 4.10 -2.27 0.01
N ASN A 38 4.57 -1.09 0.39
CA ASN A 38 3.83 0.16 0.31
C ASN A 38 4.75 1.29 -0.18
N ASN A 39 4.20 2.42 -0.61
CA ASN A 39 5.01 3.62 -0.78
C ASN A 39 5.65 4.01 0.56
N THR A 40 4.86 4.21 1.63
CA THR A 40 5.37 4.30 3.01
C THR A 40 4.26 3.89 3.97
N HIS A 41 4.55 2.96 4.87
CA HIS A 41 3.59 2.54 5.88
C HIS A 41 3.41 3.61 6.96
N PHE A 42 2.16 3.83 7.35
CA PHE A 42 1.88 4.53 8.59
C PHE A 42 2.22 3.62 9.78
N ASP A 43 2.42 4.19 10.96
CA ASP A 43 2.87 3.44 12.15
C ASP A 43 1.91 2.31 12.55
N THR A 44 0.59 2.57 12.58
CA THR A 44 -0.41 1.56 12.90
C THR A 44 -0.56 0.50 11.81
N THR A 45 -0.41 0.88 10.55
CA THR A 45 -0.42 -0.04 9.40
C THR A 45 0.75 -1.02 9.51
N ARG A 46 1.97 -0.49 9.73
CA ARG A 46 3.17 -1.30 9.97
C ARG A 46 2.98 -2.24 11.15
N ALA A 47 2.51 -1.70 12.29
CA ALA A 47 2.29 -2.48 13.49
C ALA A 47 1.28 -3.62 13.27
N ASN A 48 0.19 -3.38 12.54
CA ASN A 48 -0.80 -4.42 12.21
C ASN A 48 -0.25 -5.52 11.30
N ILE A 49 0.63 -5.18 10.35
CA ILE A 49 1.33 -6.15 9.49
C ILE A 49 2.31 -6.98 10.33
N GLU A 50 3.20 -6.32 11.05
CA GLU A 50 4.27 -6.97 11.82
C GLU A 50 3.72 -7.79 13.00
N TYR A 51 2.59 -7.42 13.57
CA TYR A 51 1.88 -8.21 14.58
C TYR A 51 1.50 -9.62 14.08
N THR A 52 1.29 -9.79 12.77
CA THR A 52 1.00 -11.11 12.17
C THR A 52 2.27 -11.94 11.94
N GLY A 53 3.46 -11.41 12.18
CA GLY A 53 4.74 -12.02 11.84
C GLY A 53 5.18 -11.75 10.39
N ALA A 54 4.46 -10.91 9.65
CA ALA A 54 4.83 -10.47 8.30
C ALA A 54 5.79 -9.27 8.36
N GLU A 55 6.42 -8.94 7.24
CA GLU A 55 7.33 -7.81 7.07
C GLU A 55 6.63 -6.67 6.32
N ALA A 56 6.86 -5.41 6.74
CA ALA A 56 6.40 -4.21 6.04
C ALA A 56 7.58 -3.49 5.37
N VAL A 57 7.53 -3.31 4.04
CA VAL A 57 8.61 -2.74 3.23
C VAL A 57 8.17 -1.46 2.54
N ASP A 58 8.92 -0.36 2.73
CA ASP A 58 8.65 0.94 2.13
C ASP A 58 9.43 1.12 0.84
N LEU A 59 8.72 1.45 -0.24
CA LEU A 59 9.24 1.62 -1.60
C LEU A 59 8.89 3.00 -2.18
N VAL A 60 8.92 4.06 -1.36
CA VAL A 60 8.76 5.43 -1.85
C VAL A 60 9.96 5.84 -2.69
N ILE A 61 9.72 6.69 -3.70
CA ILE A 61 10.79 7.26 -4.54
C ILE A 61 11.84 7.99 -3.69
N PRO A 62 13.11 8.10 -4.16
CA PRO A 62 14.17 8.78 -3.42
C PRO A 62 13.80 10.21 -3.00
N GLU A 63 13.15 10.96 -3.88
CA GLU A 63 12.69 12.35 -3.63
C GLU A 63 11.69 12.41 -2.46
N GLY A 64 10.95 11.34 -2.19
CA GLY A 64 10.04 11.25 -1.05
C GLY A 64 10.76 11.21 0.31
N ARG A 65 12.02 10.83 0.31
CA ARG A 65 12.88 10.77 1.51
C ARG A 65 13.73 12.03 1.72
N ASP A 66 13.78 12.91 0.73
CA ASP A 66 14.53 14.16 0.79
C ASP A 66 13.58 15.34 1.10
N PRO A 67 13.64 15.93 2.32
CA PRO A 67 12.80 17.08 2.67
C PRO A 67 13.03 18.30 1.77
N ALA A 68 14.23 18.47 1.23
CA ALA A 68 14.59 19.59 0.37
C ALA A 68 14.09 19.43 -1.09
N SER A 69 13.74 18.23 -1.50
CA SER A 69 13.23 17.96 -2.85
C SER A 69 11.90 18.67 -3.09
N ARG A 70 11.79 19.31 -4.27
CA ARG A 70 10.57 19.97 -4.76
C ARG A 70 9.79 19.12 -5.75
N HIS A 71 10.00 17.80 -5.75
CA HIS A 71 9.25 16.90 -6.63
C HIS A 71 7.73 16.99 -6.33
N PRO A 72 6.87 17.15 -7.36
CA PRO A 72 5.43 17.42 -7.15
C PRO A 72 4.66 16.24 -6.53
N PHE A 73 5.17 15.00 -6.68
CA PHE A 73 4.52 13.79 -6.19
C PHE A 73 5.48 12.95 -5.36
N LYS A 74 5.92 13.50 -4.24
CA LYS A 74 6.89 12.85 -3.35
C LYS A 74 6.37 11.57 -2.70
N GLY A 75 5.05 11.37 -2.67
CA GLY A 75 4.42 10.14 -2.18
C GLY A 75 4.42 8.97 -3.17
N ASN A 76 4.95 9.16 -4.39
CA ASN A 76 4.97 8.11 -5.40
C ASN A 76 5.78 6.88 -4.97
N MET A 77 5.32 5.69 -5.40
CA MET A 77 6.08 4.45 -5.28
C MET A 77 7.15 4.36 -6.38
N ASP A 78 8.32 3.85 -6.03
CA ASP A 78 9.39 3.50 -6.98
C ASP A 78 9.02 2.18 -7.70
N LEU A 79 8.69 2.27 -8.99
CA LEU A 79 8.25 1.10 -9.78
C LEU A 79 9.38 0.10 -10.02
N ALA A 80 10.61 0.59 -10.23
CA ALA A 80 11.76 -0.29 -10.45
C ALA A 80 12.10 -1.07 -9.17
N ALA A 81 12.05 -0.38 -8.02
CA ALA A 81 12.20 -1.01 -6.73
C ALA A 81 11.09 -2.03 -6.47
N LEU A 82 9.84 -1.73 -6.85
CA LEU A 82 8.70 -2.65 -6.70
C LEU A 82 8.90 -3.93 -7.53
N GLU A 83 9.28 -3.83 -8.81
CA GLU A 83 9.52 -5.03 -9.64
C GLU A 83 10.71 -5.83 -9.12
N THR A 84 11.79 -5.17 -8.71
CA THR A 84 12.95 -5.83 -8.08
C THR A 84 12.54 -6.55 -6.80
N PHE A 85 11.72 -5.91 -5.98
CA PHE A 85 11.20 -6.48 -4.74
C PHE A 85 10.35 -7.74 -5.01
N ILE A 86 9.41 -7.68 -5.98
CA ILE A 86 8.55 -8.81 -6.35
C ILE A 86 9.41 -10.00 -6.81
N ASN A 87 10.37 -9.76 -7.71
CA ASN A 87 11.24 -10.80 -8.23
C ASN A 87 12.13 -11.43 -7.14
N LYS A 88 12.58 -10.65 -6.17
CA LYS A 88 13.44 -11.10 -5.08
C LYS A 88 12.68 -11.90 -4.02
N ARG A 89 11.46 -11.49 -3.68
CA ARG A 89 10.67 -12.08 -2.58
C ARG A 89 9.83 -13.28 -3.03
N GLY A 90 9.47 -13.34 -4.32
CA GLY A 90 8.52 -14.29 -4.87
C GLY A 90 7.08 -13.86 -4.62
N VAL A 91 6.25 -14.01 -5.66
CA VAL A 91 4.83 -13.58 -5.63
C VAL A 91 4.02 -14.29 -4.55
N GLU A 92 4.38 -15.54 -4.25
CA GLU A 92 3.72 -16.37 -3.24
C GLU A 92 3.87 -15.81 -1.81
N ASN A 93 4.88 -14.98 -1.57
CA ASN A 93 5.14 -14.35 -0.28
C ASN A 93 4.56 -12.94 -0.17
N ILE A 94 3.94 -12.41 -1.23
CA ILE A 94 3.40 -11.06 -1.29
C ILE A 94 1.87 -11.13 -1.39
N PRO A 95 1.14 -11.11 -0.27
CA PRO A 95 -0.32 -11.17 -0.28
C PRO A 95 -0.97 -9.97 -0.98
N ALA A 96 -0.36 -8.80 -0.84
CA ALA A 96 -0.81 -7.57 -1.48
C ALA A 96 0.33 -6.56 -1.61
N VAL A 97 0.19 -5.66 -2.58
CA VAL A 97 0.93 -4.40 -2.66
C VAL A 97 -0.04 -3.29 -2.30
N MET A 98 0.38 -2.34 -1.46
CA MET A 98 -0.49 -1.25 -1.07
C MET A 98 0.09 0.11 -1.46
N MET A 99 -0.77 1.12 -1.54
CA MET A 99 -0.40 2.53 -1.64
C MET A 99 -1.24 3.36 -0.68
N THR A 100 -0.57 4.18 0.11
CA THR A 100 -1.21 5.17 0.98
C THR A 100 -1.30 6.52 0.24
N ILE A 101 -2.51 7.05 0.11
CA ILE A 101 -2.83 8.31 -0.57
C ILE A 101 -3.69 9.21 0.34
N THR A 102 -3.25 10.41 0.68
CA THR A 102 -1.89 10.92 0.45
C THR A 102 -0.87 10.18 1.31
N ASN A 103 0.42 10.19 0.94
CA ASN A 103 1.44 9.50 1.74
C ASN A 103 1.62 10.20 3.11
N ASN A 104 0.91 9.73 4.11
CA ASN A 104 0.78 10.33 5.43
C ASN A 104 2.13 10.37 6.17
N SER A 105 2.86 9.27 6.22
CA SER A 105 4.16 9.18 6.90
C SER A 105 5.23 10.10 6.29
N GLY A 106 5.08 10.45 5.01
CA GLY A 106 5.93 11.44 4.33
C GLY A 106 5.51 12.91 4.56
N GLY A 107 4.54 13.15 5.44
CA GLY A 107 3.97 14.49 5.68
C GLY A 107 2.83 14.85 4.72
N GLY A 108 2.01 13.87 4.34
CA GLY A 108 0.85 14.08 3.45
C GLY A 108 1.27 14.32 1.99
N GLN A 109 2.33 13.69 1.53
CA GLN A 109 2.85 13.90 0.17
C GLN A 109 1.91 13.32 -0.88
N PRO A 110 1.63 14.08 -1.97
CA PRO A 110 0.73 13.62 -3.02
C PRO A 110 1.32 12.46 -3.82
N VAL A 111 0.41 11.62 -4.33
CA VAL A 111 0.68 10.52 -5.25
C VAL A 111 0.00 10.82 -6.57
N SER A 112 0.69 10.64 -7.70
CA SER A 112 0.11 10.88 -9.01
C SER A 112 -0.84 9.75 -9.42
N LEU A 113 -1.94 10.09 -10.11
CA LEU A 113 -2.85 9.09 -10.66
C LEU A 113 -2.15 8.16 -11.67
N GLU A 114 -1.20 8.70 -12.44
CA GLU A 114 -0.36 7.91 -13.34
C GLU A 114 0.38 6.81 -12.57
N LYS A 115 0.97 7.15 -11.41
CA LYS A 115 1.73 6.20 -10.60
C LYS A 115 0.81 5.13 -9.97
N ILE A 116 -0.39 5.52 -9.53
CA ILE A 116 -1.40 4.57 -9.04
C ILE A 116 -1.75 3.55 -10.14
N ARG A 117 -1.99 4.03 -11.36
CA ARG A 117 -2.27 3.15 -12.51
C ARG A 117 -1.11 2.22 -12.81
N ALA A 118 0.13 2.74 -12.83
CA ALA A 118 1.31 1.94 -13.10
C ALA A 118 1.52 0.82 -12.06
N VAL A 119 1.34 1.11 -10.78
CA VAL A 119 1.38 0.08 -9.72
C VAL A 119 0.28 -0.95 -9.91
N SER A 120 -0.95 -0.51 -10.26
CA SER A 120 -2.05 -1.42 -10.57
C SER A 120 -1.72 -2.38 -11.73
N GLU A 121 -1.08 -1.87 -12.81
CA GLU A 121 -0.68 -2.72 -13.94
C GLU A 121 0.43 -3.72 -13.55
N ILE A 122 1.40 -3.30 -12.73
CA ILE A 122 2.40 -4.22 -12.18
C ILE A 122 1.70 -5.31 -11.35
N CYS A 123 0.79 -4.95 -10.46
CA CYS A 123 0.06 -5.92 -9.64
C CYS A 123 -0.74 -6.92 -10.52
N LYS A 124 -1.39 -6.46 -11.58
CA LYS A 124 -2.09 -7.32 -12.55
C LYS A 124 -1.13 -8.27 -13.27
N LYS A 125 0.02 -7.76 -13.74
CA LYS A 125 1.07 -8.56 -14.42
C LYS A 125 1.52 -9.73 -13.55
N TYR A 126 1.72 -9.49 -12.25
CA TYR A 126 2.18 -10.49 -11.30
C TYR A 126 1.04 -11.23 -10.56
N LYS A 127 -0.23 -10.93 -10.88
CA LYS A 127 -1.45 -11.47 -10.21
C LYS A 127 -1.47 -11.23 -8.71
N LEU A 128 -0.98 -10.08 -8.28
CA LEU A 128 -0.99 -9.62 -6.90
C LEU A 128 -2.23 -8.79 -6.61
N HIS A 129 -2.71 -8.84 -5.38
CA HIS A 129 -3.75 -7.91 -4.94
C HIS A 129 -3.18 -6.50 -4.81
N PHE A 130 -3.96 -5.50 -5.21
CA PHE A 130 -3.64 -4.10 -5.03
C PHE A 130 -4.60 -3.46 -4.05
N PHE A 131 -4.07 -2.89 -2.99
CA PHE A 131 -4.80 -2.25 -1.91
C PHE A 131 -4.47 -0.77 -1.84
N ILE A 132 -5.50 0.09 -1.74
CA ILE A 132 -5.33 1.53 -1.57
C ILE A 132 -5.84 1.92 -0.18
N ASP A 133 -4.95 2.50 0.61
CA ASP A 133 -5.29 3.20 1.83
C ASP A 133 -5.56 4.67 1.47
N ALA A 134 -6.83 5.05 1.46
CA ALA A 134 -7.28 6.41 1.13
C ALA A 134 -7.55 7.20 2.40
N CYS A 135 -6.52 7.42 3.19
CA CYS A 135 -6.59 8.12 4.47
C CYS A 135 -6.81 9.63 4.37
#